data_ca2d742d53cbd12369fdff5358e2c4ad
#
_entry.id   ca2d742d53cbd12369fdff5358e2c4ad
#
_cell.length_a   1.000
_cell.length_b   1.000
_cell.length_c   1.000
_cell.angle_alpha   90.00
_cell.angle_beta   90.00
_cell.angle_gamma   90.00
#
_symmetry.space_group_name_H-M   'P 1'
#
loop_
_entity.id
_entity.type
_entity.pdbx_description
1 polymer ?
#
loop_
_entity_poly.entity_id
_entity_poly.type
_entity_poly.pdbx_seq_one_letter_code
_entity_poly.pdbx_strand_id
1 'polypeptide(L)'
;MVIARKHLAIPAVIAGSALAGALCAGYAGEDINWDWQNYHDYAGFGLLHGRFDLDVAPGGFQSFLNPLVYLLSYLLRHGLDAPWWGVWLGALHGLNLALIYWVARVLLGRQSGALPVFAAMVIAGCGPMTVSEVGTSFADILTALPLLAGVALLLADDEPRQRRLAAAGLLIGAAAGLKLTNATYLIGAGLSLILVSRPLRAMLCFGAGGLAGVLATGGVWAFKLWQDFSSPLFPFYNTIFRSPEAPLASIVDTRFMPHGLWDALAYPFDWLIGHHPSSEWPFRDPRFAVVIVLLLATLGVGALRRVEALRRRDKQLLLFFWTSYGLWMLAFSIQRYLIPLELLSAPLIVLLLTRLMQAGGLRERMTAASRALQAATIVTTLAIVLWSQPTDWMRRPWSDPYRPQLAAALQAPATFLLLQKPLGYIVPLLPEGSRAYQLSDLVLPIVPGGVLDRRIRAGLAHPLPGGAWALYFAESPADNPPRLDRLAGYDLKIDPSRRCERIAGASGIDIEACPLMPIAKTTSTTELGGVSPSPD
;
A
#
# COMPACT_ATOMS: atom_id res chain seq x y z
N MET A 1 14.72 19.45 -38.64
CA MET A 1 14.70 17.99 -38.33
C MET A 1 15.09 17.63 -36.89
N VAL A 2 15.98 18.35 -36.21
CA VAL A 2 16.42 18.06 -34.80
C VAL A 2 15.34 18.41 -33.77
N ILE A 3 14.51 19.42 -33.99
CA ILE A 3 13.43 19.83 -33.05
C ILE A 3 12.28 18.81 -33.04
N ALA A 4 11.90 18.26 -34.20
CA ALA A 4 10.84 17.25 -34.32
C ALA A 4 11.19 15.92 -33.62
N ARG A 5 12.49 15.50 -33.63
CA ARG A 5 12.93 14.29 -32.92
C ARG A 5 12.87 14.40 -31.38
N LYS A 6 12.95 15.62 -30.81
CA LYS A 6 12.85 15.82 -29.35
C LYS A 6 11.43 15.71 -28.83
N HIS A 7 10.44 16.05 -29.63
CA HIS A 7 9.03 15.98 -29.22
C HIS A 7 8.43 14.56 -29.33
N LEU A 8 8.98 13.71 -30.18
CA LEU A 8 8.56 12.29 -30.30
C LEU A 8 9.12 11.38 -29.20
N ALA A 9 10.18 11.79 -28.51
CA ALA A 9 10.82 10.94 -27.49
C ALA A 9 9.96 10.79 -26.21
N ILE A 10 9.29 11.85 -25.73
CA ILE A 10 8.51 11.81 -24.50
C ILE A 10 7.25 10.92 -24.64
N PRO A 11 6.39 11.10 -25.68
CA PRO A 11 5.26 10.20 -25.89
C PRO A 11 5.69 8.73 -26.04
N ALA A 12 6.80 8.46 -26.73
CA ALA A 12 7.33 7.11 -26.89
C ALA A 12 7.78 6.50 -25.55
N VAL A 13 8.41 7.28 -24.66
CA VAL A 13 8.79 6.81 -23.32
C VAL A 13 7.55 6.51 -22.48
N ILE A 14 6.54 7.37 -22.50
CA ILE A 14 5.28 7.16 -21.78
C ILE A 14 4.59 5.89 -22.29
N ALA A 15 4.42 5.77 -23.61
CA ALA A 15 3.78 4.60 -24.23
C ALA A 15 4.56 3.31 -23.98
N GLY A 16 5.89 3.35 -24.11
CA GLY A 16 6.77 2.20 -23.84
C GLY A 16 6.73 1.77 -22.38
N SER A 17 6.68 2.74 -21.45
CA SER A 17 6.57 2.47 -20.01
C SER A 17 5.22 1.84 -19.65
N ALA A 18 4.12 2.38 -20.19
CA ALA A 18 2.79 1.82 -20.01
C ALA A 18 2.70 0.40 -20.60
N LEU A 19 3.23 0.19 -21.82
CA LEU A 19 3.26 -1.12 -22.45
C LEU A 19 4.08 -2.13 -21.64
N ALA A 20 5.24 -1.74 -21.11
CA ALA A 20 6.05 -2.62 -20.26
C ALA A 20 5.29 -3.06 -19.01
N GLY A 21 4.59 -2.15 -18.32
CA GLY A 21 3.75 -2.48 -17.18
C GLY A 21 2.56 -3.37 -17.56
N ALA A 22 1.91 -3.09 -18.70
CA ALA A 22 0.81 -3.90 -19.23
C ALA A 22 1.25 -5.36 -19.53
N LEU A 23 2.38 -5.53 -20.20
CA LEU A 23 2.96 -6.85 -20.51
C LEU A 23 3.37 -7.61 -19.25
N CYS A 24 4.00 -6.89 -18.29
CA CYS A 24 4.37 -7.47 -17.00
C CYS A 24 3.14 -7.99 -16.26
N ALA A 25 2.07 -7.18 -16.14
CA ALA A 25 0.83 -7.59 -15.50
C ALA A 25 0.15 -8.77 -16.21
N GLY A 26 0.08 -8.70 -17.56
CA GLY A 26 -0.50 -9.79 -18.37
C GLY A 26 0.21 -11.13 -18.18
N TYR A 27 1.54 -11.11 -18.06
CA TYR A 27 2.36 -12.28 -17.79
C TYR A 27 2.26 -12.77 -16.34
N ALA A 28 2.23 -11.84 -15.37
CA ALA A 28 2.28 -12.17 -13.94
C ALA A 28 1.01 -12.89 -13.43
N GLY A 29 -0.12 -12.73 -14.10
CA GLY A 29 -1.38 -13.39 -13.70
C GLY A 29 -2.26 -12.53 -12.78
N GLU A 30 -3.37 -13.13 -12.35
CA GLU A 30 -4.41 -12.51 -11.56
C GLU A 30 -3.97 -12.29 -10.10
N ASP A 31 -4.27 -11.11 -9.58
CA ASP A 31 -4.08 -10.73 -8.19
C ASP A 31 -5.16 -11.32 -7.29
N ILE A 32 -4.77 -12.23 -6.38
CA ILE A 32 -5.63 -12.80 -5.34
C ILE A 32 -4.98 -12.68 -3.95
N ASN A 33 -4.17 -11.62 -3.76
CA ASN A 33 -3.47 -11.42 -2.49
C ASN A 33 -4.43 -11.27 -1.30
N TRP A 34 -3.87 -11.48 -0.09
CA TRP A 34 -4.63 -11.43 1.15
C TRP A 34 -5.32 -10.07 1.38
N ASP A 35 -4.64 -8.95 1.05
CA ASP A 35 -5.17 -7.60 1.24
C ASP A 35 -6.36 -7.34 0.30
N TRP A 36 -6.30 -7.83 -0.95
CA TRP A 36 -7.44 -7.79 -1.86
C TRP A 36 -8.63 -8.57 -1.29
N GLN A 37 -8.41 -9.80 -0.81
CA GLN A 37 -9.46 -10.62 -0.22
C GLN A 37 -10.01 -10.01 1.07
N ASN A 38 -9.17 -9.29 1.84
CA ASN A 38 -9.60 -8.75 3.12
C ASN A 38 -10.34 -7.42 2.97
N TYR A 39 -9.79 -6.45 2.22
CA TYR A 39 -10.33 -5.09 2.26
C TYR A 39 -10.23 -4.25 0.99
N HIS A 40 -9.32 -4.52 0.02
CA HIS A 40 -9.21 -3.65 -1.16
C HIS A 40 -10.49 -3.64 -1.98
N ASP A 41 -11.06 -4.81 -2.23
CA ASP A 41 -12.27 -4.94 -3.04
C ASP A 41 -13.48 -4.32 -2.31
N TYR A 42 -13.62 -4.64 -1.01
CA TYR A 42 -14.66 -4.03 -0.17
C TYR A 42 -14.52 -2.50 -0.08
N ALA A 43 -13.31 -1.96 0.04
CA ALA A 43 -13.11 -0.51 0.17
C ALA A 43 -13.63 0.26 -1.06
N GLY A 44 -13.32 -0.22 -2.27
CA GLY A 44 -13.86 0.36 -3.51
C GLY A 44 -15.39 0.23 -3.61
N PHE A 45 -15.92 -0.95 -3.31
CA PHE A 45 -17.36 -1.21 -3.24
C PHE A 45 -18.04 -0.30 -2.20
N GLY A 46 -17.50 -0.26 -0.98
CA GLY A 46 -18.05 0.52 0.11
C GLY A 46 -18.11 2.02 -0.18
N LEU A 47 -17.09 2.55 -0.87
CA LEU A 47 -17.07 3.95 -1.29
C LEU A 47 -18.11 4.23 -2.37
N LEU A 48 -18.20 3.37 -3.38
CA LEU A 48 -19.11 3.57 -4.51
C LEU A 48 -20.59 3.45 -4.11
N HIS A 49 -20.90 2.53 -3.19
CA HIS A 49 -22.27 2.20 -2.80
C HIS A 49 -22.65 2.74 -1.41
N GLY A 50 -21.84 3.59 -0.77
CA GLY A 50 -22.16 4.22 0.51
C GLY A 50 -22.32 3.23 1.68
N ARG A 51 -21.54 2.13 1.70
CA ARG A 51 -21.73 1.00 2.61
C ARG A 51 -21.22 1.20 4.03
N PHE A 52 -20.37 2.21 4.26
CA PHE A 52 -19.66 2.37 5.55
C PHE A 52 -20.57 2.65 6.76
N ASP A 53 -21.82 3.06 6.53
CA ASP A 53 -22.82 3.23 7.60
C ASP A 53 -23.72 2.01 7.77
N LEU A 54 -23.73 1.11 6.80
CA LEU A 54 -24.56 -0.09 6.79
C LEU A 54 -23.79 -1.32 7.28
N ASP A 55 -22.55 -1.47 6.81
CA ASP A 55 -21.66 -2.57 7.19
C ASP A 55 -20.83 -2.21 8.43
N VAL A 56 -20.31 -3.22 9.11
CA VAL A 56 -19.37 -3.04 10.23
C VAL A 56 -18.04 -3.71 9.90
N ALA A 57 -17.10 -2.90 9.47
CA ALA A 57 -15.69 -3.24 9.29
C ALA A 57 -15.43 -4.61 8.61
N PRO A 58 -15.96 -4.95 7.41
CA PRO A 58 -15.80 -6.27 6.80
C PRO A 58 -14.33 -6.73 6.63
N GLY A 59 -13.39 -5.81 6.43
CA GLY A 59 -11.95 -6.06 6.43
C GLY A 59 -11.28 -5.88 7.81
N GLY A 60 -12.04 -5.83 8.90
CA GLY A 60 -11.52 -5.48 10.21
C GLY A 60 -11.04 -4.03 10.26
N PHE A 61 -9.97 -3.76 11.02
CA PHE A 61 -9.42 -2.41 11.16
C PHE A 61 -8.97 -1.79 9.83
N GLN A 62 -8.63 -2.60 8.82
CA GLN A 62 -8.26 -2.11 7.49
C GLN A 62 -9.44 -1.48 6.74
N SER A 63 -10.70 -1.74 7.14
CA SER A 63 -11.87 -1.07 6.57
C SER A 63 -11.90 0.45 6.82
N PHE A 64 -11.09 0.94 7.77
CA PHE A 64 -10.96 2.36 8.10
C PHE A 64 -9.80 3.06 7.38
N LEU A 65 -9.03 2.34 6.54
CA LEU A 65 -8.09 2.97 5.62
C LEU A 65 -8.84 3.77 4.55
N ASN A 66 -8.17 4.78 3.96
CA ASN A 66 -8.81 5.61 2.95
C ASN A 66 -9.24 4.77 1.73
N PRO A 67 -10.55 4.63 1.45
CA PRO A 67 -11.05 3.76 0.39
C PRO A 67 -10.81 4.31 -1.02
N LEU A 68 -10.53 5.62 -1.15
CA LEU A 68 -10.40 6.29 -2.45
C LEU A 68 -9.30 5.66 -3.31
N VAL A 69 -8.20 5.22 -2.70
CA VAL A 69 -7.07 4.63 -3.42
C VAL A 69 -7.43 3.29 -4.10
N TYR A 70 -8.42 2.57 -3.58
CA TYR A 70 -8.87 1.27 -4.09
C TYR A 70 -10.00 1.35 -5.10
N LEU A 71 -10.61 2.54 -5.26
CA LEU A 71 -11.76 2.72 -6.17
C LEU A 71 -11.42 2.34 -7.62
N LEU A 72 -10.24 2.73 -8.10
CA LEU A 72 -9.85 2.45 -9.49
C LEU A 72 -9.66 0.95 -9.73
N SER A 73 -8.98 0.23 -8.83
CA SER A 73 -8.78 -1.23 -8.96
C SER A 73 -10.11 -1.97 -8.89
N TYR A 74 -11.02 -1.54 -8.02
CA TYR A 74 -12.39 -2.07 -7.93
C TYR A 74 -13.15 -1.87 -9.25
N LEU A 75 -13.20 -0.65 -9.77
CA LEU A 75 -13.92 -0.34 -11.01
C LEU A 75 -13.39 -1.13 -12.21
N LEU A 76 -12.06 -1.24 -12.34
CA LEU A 76 -11.45 -2.02 -13.42
C LEU A 76 -11.76 -3.52 -13.29
N ARG A 77 -11.61 -4.08 -12.09
CA ARG A 77 -11.81 -5.51 -11.84
C ARG A 77 -13.26 -5.96 -12.05
N HIS A 78 -14.22 -5.12 -11.68
CA HIS A 78 -15.65 -5.41 -11.86
C HIS A 78 -16.22 -4.96 -13.20
N GLY A 79 -15.54 -4.07 -13.90
CA GLY A 79 -15.97 -3.52 -15.20
C GLY A 79 -15.34 -4.17 -16.42
N LEU A 80 -14.23 -4.91 -16.26
CA LEU A 80 -13.51 -5.52 -17.37
C LEU A 80 -13.28 -7.01 -17.11
N ASP A 81 -13.29 -7.79 -18.19
CA ASP A 81 -12.92 -9.22 -18.12
C ASP A 81 -11.42 -9.40 -17.93
N ALA A 82 -11.02 -10.57 -17.39
CA ALA A 82 -9.63 -10.98 -17.34
C ALA A 82 -9.07 -11.20 -18.76
N PRO A 83 -7.81 -10.86 -19.05
CA PRO A 83 -6.83 -10.21 -18.17
C PRO A 83 -6.88 -8.68 -18.19
N TRP A 84 -7.85 -8.06 -18.87
CA TRP A 84 -7.81 -6.63 -19.24
C TRP A 84 -7.79 -5.69 -18.04
N TRP A 85 -8.49 -6.00 -16.96
CA TRP A 85 -8.47 -5.16 -15.76
C TRP A 85 -7.04 -5.02 -15.17
N GLY A 86 -6.30 -6.13 -15.06
CA GLY A 86 -4.93 -6.12 -14.56
C GLY A 86 -3.93 -5.53 -15.56
N VAL A 87 -4.15 -5.75 -16.87
CA VAL A 87 -3.36 -5.13 -17.95
C VAL A 87 -3.46 -3.60 -17.90
N TRP A 88 -4.66 -3.04 -17.71
CA TRP A 88 -4.85 -1.60 -17.56
C TRP A 88 -4.23 -1.04 -16.29
N LEU A 89 -4.36 -1.73 -15.15
CA LEU A 89 -3.65 -1.36 -13.92
C LEU A 89 -2.14 -1.42 -14.13
N GLY A 90 -1.65 -2.47 -14.77
CA GLY A 90 -0.23 -2.62 -15.11
C GLY A 90 0.28 -1.50 -16.01
N ALA A 91 -0.50 -1.09 -17.02
CA ALA A 91 -0.17 0.05 -17.88
C ALA A 91 0.00 1.34 -17.06
N LEU A 92 -0.93 1.59 -16.12
CA LEU A 92 -0.85 2.74 -15.23
C LEU A 92 0.38 2.66 -14.31
N HIS A 93 0.61 1.51 -13.67
CA HIS A 93 1.78 1.29 -12.81
C HIS A 93 3.10 1.44 -13.58
N GLY A 94 3.14 1.02 -14.84
CA GLY A 94 4.30 1.20 -15.73
C GLY A 94 4.72 2.65 -15.93
N LEU A 95 3.81 3.63 -15.77
CA LEU A 95 4.12 5.06 -15.87
C LEU A 95 5.16 5.53 -14.83
N ASN A 96 5.35 4.78 -13.74
CA ASN A 96 6.45 5.03 -12.81
C ASN A 96 7.82 5.03 -13.53
N LEU A 97 8.01 4.17 -14.54
CA LEU A 97 9.24 4.13 -15.32
C LEU A 97 9.44 5.41 -16.16
N ALA A 98 8.37 6.01 -16.68
CA ALA A 98 8.45 7.30 -17.36
C ALA A 98 8.86 8.43 -16.40
N LEU A 99 8.41 8.39 -15.15
CA LEU A 99 8.84 9.33 -14.12
C LEU A 99 10.31 9.11 -13.72
N ILE A 100 10.76 7.87 -13.63
CA ILE A 100 12.18 7.55 -13.42
C ILE A 100 13.05 8.03 -14.59
N TYR A 101 12.59 7.86 -15.84
CA TYR A 101 13.26 8.50 -17.00
C TYR A 101 13.40 10.01 -16.79
N TRP A 102 12.37 10.69 -16.35
CA TRP A 102 12.42 12.14 -16.11
C TRP A 102 13.41 12.48 -14.98
N VAL A 103 13.33 11.82 -13.83
CA VAL A 103 14.25 12.02 -12.71
C VAL A 103 15.70 11.80 -13.15
N ALA A 104 15.99 10.70 -13.86
CA ALA A 104 17.31 10.41 -14.38
C ALA A 104 17.82 11.51 -15.35
N ARG A 105 16.95 12.00 -16.24
CA ARG A 105 17.30 13.10 -17.18
C ARG A 105 17.60 14.41 -16.46
N VAL A 106 16.89 14.71 -15.38
CA VAL A 106 17.12 15.90 -14.55
C VAL A 106 18.48 15.81 -13.83
N LEU A 107 18.79 14.67 -13.24
CA LEU A 107 20.03 14.45 -12.46
C LEU A 107 21.27 14.36 -13.33
N LEU A 108 21.24 13.58 -14.39
CA LEU A 108 22.37 13.34 -15.28
C LEU A 108 22.60 14.50 -16.26
N GLY A 109 21.59 15.31 -16.53
CA GLY A 109 21.64 16.42 -17.46
C GLY A 109 21.40 16.01 -18.91
N ARG A 110 21.20 17.04 -19.78
CA ARG A 110 20.83 16.82 -21.19
C ARG A 110 21.95 16.23 -22.05
N GLN A 111 23.21 16.32 -21.62
CA GLN A 111 24.38 15.83 -22.36
C GLN A 111 24.69 14.35 -22.09
N SER A 112 24.06 13.77 -21.05
CA SER A 112 24.22 12.34 -20.79
C SER A 112 23.64 11.52 -21.94
N GLY A 113 24.34 10.46 -22.34
CA GLY A 113 23.90 9.52 -23.37
C GLY A 113 22.57 8.84 -22.98
N ALA A 114 21.97 8.13 -23.93
CA ALA A 114 20.73 7.39 -23.69
C ALA A 114 20.93 6.20 -22.72
N LEU A 115 22.09 5.54 -22.78
CA LEU A 115 22.38 4.33 -22.02
C LEU A 115 22.23 4.49 -20.51
N PRO A 116 22.80 5.52 -19.82
CA PRO A 116 22.61 5.69 -18.39
C PRO A 116 21.16 5.88 -17.98
N VAL A 117 20.38 6.62 -18.77
CA VAL A 117 18.95 6.87 -18.50
C VAL A 117 18.14 5.60 -18.69
N PHE A 118 18.41 4.85 -19.76
CA PHE A 118 17.75 3.56 -20.00
C PHE A 118 18.12 2.54 -18.93
N ALA A 119 19.39 2.49 -18.50
CA ALA A 119 19.83 1.64 -17.38
C ALA A 119 19.05 1.95 -16.09
N ALA A 120 18.84 3.24 -15.77
CA ALA A 120 18.00 3.61 -14.63
C ALA A 120 16.56 3.09 -14.75
N MET A 121 15.96 3.14 -15.95
CA MET A 121 14.62 2.56 -16.15
C MET A 121 14.60 1.05 -15.98
N VAL A 122 15.60 0.34 -16.50
CA VAL A 122 15.71 -1.13 -16.38
C VAL A 122 15.91 -1.53 -14.92
N ILE A 123 16.84 -0.88 -14.21
CA ILE A 123 17.08 -1.14 -12.77
C ILE A 123 15.82 -0.88 -11.95
N ALA A 124 15.08 0.20 -12.23
CA ALA A 124 13.82 0.52 -11.56
C ALA A 124 12.75 -0.54 -11.84
N GLY A 125 12.60 -0.94 -13.11
CA GLY A 125 11.61 -1.93 -13.54
C GLY A 125 11.85 -3.35 -13.04
N CYS A 126 13.06 -3.65 -12.54
CA CYS A 126 13.42 -4.96 -11.96
C CYS A 126 13.35 -4.94 -10.42
N GLY A 127 12.74 -3.91 -9.83
CA GLY A 127 12.55 -3.83 -8.38
C GLY A 127 11.68 -4.96 -7.84
N PRO A 128 12.11 -5.70 -6.80
CA PRO A 128 11.34 -6.84 -6.29
C PRO A 128 9.91 -6.49 -5.91
N MET A 129 9.70 -5.43 -5.15
CA MET A 129 8.35 -5.00 -4.76
C MET A 129 7.61 -4.33 -5.92
N THR A 130 8.33 -3.55 -6.76
CA THR A 130 7.75 -2.95 -7.97
C THR A 130 7.20 -4.01 -8.91
N VAL A 131 7.97 -5.06 -9.23
CA VAL A 131 7.53 -6.15 -10.11
C VAL A 131 6.37 -6.94 -9.51
N SER A 132 6.44 -7.23 -8.21
CA SER A 132 5.42 -8.02 -7.53
C SER A 132 4.05 -7.31 -7.47
N GLU A 133 4.03 -5.96 -7.44
CA GLU A 133 2.79 -5.19 -7.35
C GLU A 133 2.24 -4.71 -8.71
N VAL A 134 2.97 -4.84 -9.82
CA VAL A 134 2.46 -4.39 -11.13
C VAL A 134 1.17 -5.12 -11.50
N GLY A 135 0.10 -4.37 -11.75
CA GLY A 135 -1.20 -4.92 -12.14
C GLY A 135 -2.03 -5.49 -10.97
N THR A 136 -1.64 -5.20 -9.72
CA THR A 136 -2.40 -5.60 -8.52
C THR A 136 -3.23 -4.46 -7.96
N SER A 137 -4.03 -4.77 -6.95
CA SER A 137 -4.81 -3.81 -6.17
C SER A 137 -4.01 -3.07 -5.09
N PHE A 138 -2.71 -3.38 -4.91
CA PHE A 138 -1.87 -2.68 -3.94
C PHE A 138 -1.74 -1.20 -4.25
N ALA A 139 -1.85 -0.38 -3.20
CA ALA A 139 -1.84 1.07 -3.32
C ALA A 139 -0.42 1.68 -3.43
N ASP A 140 0.62 0.93 -3.07
CA ASP A 140 2.00 1.44 -2.95
C ASP A 140 2.54 1.89 -4.29
N ILE A 141 2.45 1.04 -5.31
CA ILE A 141 2.91 1.35 -6.66
C ILE A 141 2.06 2.42 -7.36
N LEU A 142 0.76 2.49 -7.05
CA LEU A 142 -0.14 3.51 -7.59
C LEU A 142 0.18 4.89 -7.01
N THR A 143 0.36 4.98 -5.68
CA THR A 143 0.66 6.24 -5.00
C THR A 143 2.11 6.70 -5.23
N ALA A 144 3.00 5.82 -5.70
CA ALA A 144 4.33 6.20 -6.17
C ALA A 144 4.27 7.19 -7.36
N LEU A 145 3.23 7.14 -8.21
CA LEU A 145 3.09 8.05 -9.36
C LEU A 145 3.08 9.53 -8.95
N PRO A 146 2.12 10.04 -8.17
CA PRO A 146 2.14 11.43 -7.74
C PRO A 146 3.37 11.76 -6.90
N LEU A 147 3.88 10.83 -6.10
CA LEU A 147 5.07 11.03 -5.29
C LEU A 147 6.31 11.27 -6.16
N LEU A 148 6.59 10.40 -7.13
CA LEU A 148 7.73 10.54 -8.04
C LEU A 148 7.61 11.78 -8.93
N ALA A 149 6.40 12.12 -9.39
CA ALA A 149 6.14 13.36 -10.12
C ALA A 149 6.51 14.59 -9.26
N GLY A 150 6.12 14.59 -7.98
CA GLY A 150 6.49 15.63 -7.04
C GLY A 150 8.01 15.72 -6.82
N VAL A 151 8.70 14.59 -6.65
CA VAL A 151 10.16 14.55 -6.55
C VAL A 151 10.83 15.08 -7.81
N ALA A 152 10.34 14.69 -9.00
CA ALA A 152 10.86 15.20 -10.27
C ALA A 152 10.73 16.73 -10.38
N LEU A 153 9.63 17.29 -9.89
CA LEU A 153 9.42 18.75 -9.83
C LEU A 153 10.38 19.44 -8.86
N LEU A 154 10.65 18.85 -7.70
CA LEU A 154 11.61 19.40 -6.72
C LEU A 154 13.03 19.45 -7.28
N LEU A 155 13.43 18.45 -8.07
CA LEU A 155 14.76 18.33 -8.62
C LEU A 155 14.97 19.07 -9.96
N ALA A 156 13.88 19.54 -10.59
CA ALA A 156 13.92 20.08 -11.96
C ALA A 156 14.79 21.34 -12.12
N ASP A 157 14.84 22.19 -11.09
CA ASP A 157 15.67 23.41 -11.08
C ASP A 157 16.54 23.46 -9.82
N ASP A 158 17.71 24.15 -9.91
CA ASP A 158 18.54 24.36 -8.73
C ASP A 158 17.84 25.26 -7.71
N GLU A 159 17.12 26.29 -8.15
CA GLU A 159 16.29 27.15 -7.32
C GLU A 159 14.84 27.06 -7.81
N PRO A 160 14.04 26.13 -7.28
CA PRO A 160 12.68 25.90 -7.76
C PRO A 160 11.78 27.10 -7.44
N ARG A 161 10.96 27.49 -8.41
CA ARG A 161 9.95 28.56 -8.26
C ARG A 161 8.87 28.12 -7.26
N GLN A 162 8.28 29.06 -6.53
CA GLN A 162 7.25 28.79 -5.52
C GLN A 162 6.08 27.94 -6.05
N ARG A 163 5.58 28.22 -7.26
CA ARG A 163 4.51 27.43 -7.89
C ARG A 163 4.89 25.97 -8.07
N ARG A 164 6.17 25.70 -8.38
CA ARG A 164 6.68 24.35 -8.54
C ARG A 164 6.83 23.65 -7.20
N LEU A 165 7.27 24.37 -6.15
CA LEU A 165 7.31 23.85 -4.78
C LEU A 165 5.91 23.49 -4.28
N ALA A 166 4.93 24.38 -4.48
CA ALA A 166 3.54 24.10 -4.12
C ALA A 166 2.97 22.91 -4.89
N ALA A 167 3.23 22.81 -6.21
CA ALA A 167 2.79 21.67 -7.02
C ALA A 167 3.46 20.35 -6.59
N ALA A 168 4.74 20.37 -6.26
CA ALA A 168 5.43 19.20 -5.73
C ALA A 168 4.85 18.78 -4.37
N GLY A 169 4.62 19.74 -3.48
CA GLY A 169 3.93 19.52 -2.22
C GLY A 169 2.54 18.91 -2.42
N LEU A 170 1.74 19.48 -3.31
CA LEU A 170 0.39 18.97 -3.64
C LEU A 170 0.42 17.50 -4.07
N LEU A 171 1.33 17.13 -4.96
CA LEU A 171 1.43 15.77 -5.47
C LEU A 171 1.88 14.77 -4.40
N ILE A 172 2.94 15.11 -3.63
CA ILE A 172 3.43 14.24 -2.54
C ILE A 172 2.42 14.19 -1.40
N GLY A 173 1.77 15.32 -1.09
CA GLY A 173 0.68 15.39 -0.12
C GLY A 173 -0.54 14.58 -0.53
N ALA A 174 -0.90 14.58 -1.82
CA ALA A 174 -1.97 13.74 -2.35
C ALA A 174 -1.66 12.25 -2.18
N ALA A 175 -0.40 11.83 -2.41
CA ALA A 175 0.03 10.46 -2.11
C ALA A 175 -0.13 10.12 -0.63
N ALA A 176 0.22 11.04 0.28
CA ALA A 176 0.09 10.86 1.73
C ALA A 176 -1.38 10.82 2.19
N GLY A 177 -2.25 11.62 1.57
CA GLY A 177 -3.70 11.59 1.85
C GLY A 177 -4.38 10.31 1.35
N LEU A 178 -3.92 9.75 0.22
CA LEU A 178 -4.40 8.46 -0.30
C LEU A 178 -3.94 7.29 0.59
N LYS A 179 -2.69 7.31 1.03
CA LYS A 179 -2.11 6.28 1.87
C LYS A 179 -1.18 6.91 2.91
N LEU A 180 -1.56 6.82 4.18
CA LEU A 180 -0.89 7.51 5.30
C LEU A 180 0.61 7.17 5.42
N THR A 181 1.03 5.97 5.02
CA THR A 181 2.44 5.56 5.05
C THR A 181 3.33 6.46 4.19
N ASN A 182 2.77 7.12 3.16
CA ASN A 182 3.49 8.09 2.33
C ASN A 182 3.80 9.42 3.05
N ALA A 183 3.30 9.65 4.27
CA ALA A 183 3.66 10.82 5.07
C ALA A 183 5.17 10.90 5.35
N THR A 184 5.87 9.75 5.43
CA THR A 184 7.34 9.70 5.56
C THR A 184 8.04 10.40 4.40
N TYR A 185 7.50 10.25 3.19
CA TYR A 185 8.03 10.92 1.97
C TYR A 185 7.70 12.42 1.94
N LEU A 186 6.53 12.81 2.43
CA LEU A 186 6.17 14.23 2.52
C LEU A 186 7.13 14.96 3.47
N ILE A 187 7.42 14.36 4.62
CA ILE A 187 8.37 14.90 5.60
C ILE A 187 9.79 14.91 5.02
N GLY A 188 10.25 13.78 4.44
CA GLY A 188 11.58 13.68 3.83
C GLY A 188 11.80 14.70 2.70
N ALA A 189 10.79 14.93 1.85
CA ALA A 189 10.84 15.94 0.81
C ALA A 189 10.92 17.36 1.38
N GLY A 190 10.12 17.67 2.40
CA GLY A 190 10.19 18.95 3.11
C GLY A 190 11.57 19.21 3.70
N LEU A 191 12.16 18.22 4.38
CA LEU A 191 13.50 18.34 4.98
C LEU A 191 14.59 18.49 3.92
N SER A 192 14.46 17.89 2.74
CA SER A 192 15.43 18.05 1.65
C SER A 192 15.57 19.49 1.15
N LEU A 193 14.58 20.35 1.41
CA LEU A 193 14.57 21.75 1.03
C LEU A 193 15.49 22.64 1.90
N ILE A 194 16.10 22.11 2.94
CA ILE A 194 17.14 22.83 3.70
C ILE A 194 18.33 23.21 2.80
N LEU A 195 18.53 22.52 1.71
CA LEU A 195 19.62 22.72 0.77
C LEU A 195 19.35 23.82 -0.29
N VAL A 196 18.17 24.42 -0.34
CA VAL A 196 17.88 25.55 -1.25
C VAL A 196 18.24 26.90 -0.61
N SER A 197 18.42 27.95 -1.42
CA SER A 197 18.89 29.26 -0.95
C SER A 197 17.95 29.94 0.06
N ARG A 198 16.64 29.65 0.01
CA ARG A 198 15.62 30.20 0.92
C ARG A 198 14.79 29.08 1.54
N PRO A 199 15.37 28.26 2.45
CA PRO A 199 14.77 27.00 2.89
C PRO A 199 13.42 27.19 3.58
N LEU A 200 13.28 28.14 4.49
CA LEU A 200 12.02 28.38 5.20
C LEU A 200 10.88 28.71 4.24
N ARG A 201 11.12 29.62 3.29
CA ARG A 201 10.11 29.97 2.29
C ARG A 201 9.76 28.79 1.38
N ALA A 202 10.77 27.99 1.01
CA ALA A 202 10.57 26.80 0.19
C ALA A 202 9.73 25.76 0.95
N MET A 203 10.06 25.51 2.21
CA MET A 203 9.31 24.61 3.09
C MET A 203 7.86 25.06 3.31
N LEU A 204 7.63 26.36 3.50
CA LEU A 204 6.26 26.90 3.65
C LEU A 204 5.43 26.74 2.37
N CYS A 205 6.00 27.06 1.19
CA CYS A 205 5.30 26.88 -0.08
C CYS A 205 5.02 25.39 -0.36
N PHE A 206 6.00 24.53 -0.12
CA PHE A 206 5.87 23.08 -0.25
C PHE A 206 4.84 22.53 0.75
N GLY A 207 4.92 22.91 2.01
CA GLY A 207 4.01 22.48 3.07
C GLY A 207 2.57 22.90 2.83
N ALA A 208 2.33 24.13 2.34
CA ALA A 208 0.99 24.58 1.96
C ALA A 208 0.41 23.73 0.83
N GLY A 209 1.21 23.42 -0.21
CA GLY A 209 0.82 22.48 -1.25
C GLY A 209 0.58 21.08 -0.68
N GLY A 210 1.47 20.60 0.20
CA GLY A 210 1.35 19.30 0.84
C GLY A 210 0.07 19.15 1.65
N LEU A 211 -0.27 20.15 2.47
CA LEU A 211 -1.53 20.16 3.21
C LEU A 211 -2.74 20.15 2.28
N ALA A 212 -2.71 20.96 1.22
CA ALA A 212 -3.78 20.97 0.22
C ALA A 212 -3.95 19.59 -0.45
N GLY A 213 -2.83 18.91 -0.77
CA GLY A 213 -2.85 17.54 -1.33
C GLY A 213 -3.44 16.51 -0.37
N VAL A 214 -3.00 16.51 0.89
CA VAL A 214 -3.54 15.63 1.95
C VAL A 214 -5.04 15.84 2.12
N LEU A 215 -5.49 17.10 2.20
CA LEU A 215 -6.90 17.43 2.37
C LEU A 215 -7.74 17.06 1.15
N ALA A 216 -7.20 17.24 -0.06
CA ALA A 216 -7.92 16.92 -1.30
C ALA A 216 -8.19 15.42 -1.46
N THR A 217 -7.31 14.55 -1.01
CA THR A 217 -7.43 13.10 -1.20
C THR A 217 -7.78 12.32 0.06
N GLY A 218 -7.47 12.84 1.24
CA GLY A 218 -7.73 12.19 2.53
C GLY A 218 -8.71 12.93 3.44
N GLY A 219 -8.95 14.24 3.19
CA GLY A 219 -9.70 15.10 4.12
C GLY A 219 -11.14 14.67 4.36
N VAL A 220 -11.87 14.29 3.31
CA VAL A 220 -13.27 13.85 3.41
C VAL A 220 -13.36 12.58 4.26
N TRP A 221 -12.47 11.61 4.02
CA TRP A 221 -12.43 10.37 4.79
C TRP A 221 -12.04 10.60 6.24
N ALA A 222 -11.00 11.40 6.48
CA ALA A 222 -10.58 11.77 7.82
C ALA A 222 -11.68 12.49 8.61
N PHE A 223 -12.45 13.36 7.94
CA PHE A 223 -13.59 14.04 8.55
C PHE A 223 -14.71 13.07 8.93
N LYS A 224 -15.04 12.09 8.05
CA LYS A 224 -16.02 11.04 8.38
C LYS A 224 -15.57 10.22 9.60
N LEU A 225 -14.31 9.79 9.63
CA LEU A 225 -13.78 9.04 10.77
C LEU A 225 -13.81 9.87 12.06
N TRP A 226 -13.54 11.17 11.95
CA TRP A 226 -13.62 12.06 13.10
C TRP A 226 -15.05 12.20 13.63
N GLN A 227 -16.05 12.33 12.75
CA GLN A 227 -17.46 12.38 13.14
C GLN A 227 -17.92 11.09 13.80
N ASP A 228 -17.58 9.93 13.25
CA ASP A 228 -18.04 8.63 13.73
C ASP A 228 -17.30 8.16 14.99
N PHE A 229 -15.99 8.46 15.09
CA PHE A 229 -15.08 7.85 16.07
C PHE A 229 -14.26 8.87 16.89
N SER A 230 -14.47 10.17 16.73
CA SER A 230 -13.69 11.24 17.37
C SER A 230 -12.19 11.18 17.07
N SER A 231 -11.81 10.53 15.97
CA SER A 231 -10.43 10.36 15.53
C SER A 231 -10.35 10.43 14.00
N PRO A 232 -9.60 11.39 13.41
CA PRO A 232 -9.48 11.51 11.94
C PRO A 232 -8.64 10.40 11.31
N LEU A 233 -7.91 9.62 12.11
CA LEU A 233 -7.06 8.51 11.69
C LEU A 233 -7.49 7.18 12.34
N PHE A 234 -8.74 7.08 12.77
CA PHE A 234 -9.26 5.87 13.42
C PHE A 234 -8.95 4.59 12.63
N PRO A 235 -8.53 3.50 13.28
CA PRO A 235 -8.25 3.34 14.72
C PRO A 235 -6.80 3.62 15.11
N PHE A 236 -5.98 4.17 14.18
CA PHE A 236 -4.56 4.42 14.38
C PHE A 236 -4.31 5.62 15.32
N TYR A 237 -3.14 5.63 15.96
CA TYR A 237 -2.71 6.68 16.88
C TYR A 237 -3.71 6.96 18.02
N ASN A 238 -4.42 5.93 18.50
CA ASN A 238 -5.43 6.11 19.54
C ASN A 238 -4.87 6.53 20.91
N THR A 239 -3.58 6.41 21.12
CA THR A 239 -2.88 7.05 22.26
C THR A 239 -2.95 8.58 22.22
N ILE A 240 -3.12 9.18 21.02
CA ILE A 240 -3.23 10.63 20.81
C ILE A 240 -4.70 11.05 20.78
N PHE A 241 -5.51 10.43 19.92
CA PHE A 241 -6.90 10.86 19.67
C PHE A 241 -7.90 10.39 20.74
N ARG A 242 -7.56 9.30 21.46
CA ARG A 242 -8.37 8.76 22.59
C ARG A 242 -9.83 8.47 22.22
N SER A 243 -10.06 7.94 21.03
CA SER A 243 -11.37 7.42 20.66
C SER A 243 -11.81 6.33 21.64
N PRO A 244 -13.06 6.38 22.16
CA PRO A 244 -13.58 5.33 23.02
C PRO A 244 -13.87 4.02 22.27
N GLU A 245 -13.82 4.05 20.94
CA GLU A 245 -14.17 2.93 20.06
C GLU A 245 -12.98 1.99 19.75
N ALA A 246 -11.79 2.29 20.29
CA ALA A 246 -10.61 1.46 20.10
C ALA A 246 -9.77 1.41 21.39
N PRO A 247 -8.97 0.35 21.59
CA PRO A 247 -8.02 0.29 22.70
C PRO A 247 -7.08 1.50 22.74
N LEU A 248 -6.70 1.96 23.94
CA LEU A 248 -5.69 3.03 24.13
C LEU A 248 -4.29 2.49 23.82
N ALA A 249 -4.12 2.01 22.61
CA ALA A 249 -2.86 1.48 22.09
C ALA A 249 -2.65 2.01 20.67
N SER A 250 -1.39 2.09 20.24
CA SER A 250 -1.08 2.33 18.83
C SER A 250 -1.12 1.01 18.09
N ILE A 251 -1.92 0.94 17.03
CA ILE A 251 -1.92 -0.20 16.10
C ILE A 251 -0.70 -0.03 15.20
N VAL A 252 0.36 -0.76 15.49
CA VAL A 252 1.60 -0.79 14.71
C VAL A 252 2.02 -2.24 14.55
N ASP A 253 2.37 -2.63 13.32
CA ASP A 253 2.97 -3.93 13.08
C ASP A 253 4.47 -3.86 13.39
N THR A 254 4.86 -4.44 14.52
CA THR A 254 6.25 -4.42 15.01
C THR A 254 7.08 -5.60 14.53
N ARG A 255 6.48 -6.57 13.83
CA ARG A 255 7.16 -7.80 13.37
C ARG A 255 8.39 -7.53 12.51
N PHE A 256 8.36 -6.43 11.78
CA PHE A 256 9.37 -6.02 10.80
C PHE A 256 10.31 -4.93 11.30
N MET A 257 10.10 -4.45 12.53
CA MET A 257 10.93 -3.38 13.10
C MET A 257 12.28 -3.95 13.57
N PRO A 258 13.40 -3.23 13.34
CA PRO A 258 14.71 -3.67 13.78
C PRO A 258 14.80 -3.64 15.31
N HIS A 259 15.49 -4.64 15.89
CA HIS A 259 15.69 -4.75 17.33
C HIS A 259 16.80 -3.83 17.88
N GLY A 260 17.51 -3.13 16.99
CA GLY A 260 18.57 -2.20 17.36
C GLY A 260 19.25 -1.54 16.19
N LEU A 261 20.21 -0.65 16.48
CA LEU A 261 20.91 0.13 15.46
C LEU A 261 21.66 -0.76 14.44
N TRP A 262 22.31 -1.80 14.91
CA TRP A 262 23.08 -2.70 14.05
C TRP A 262 22.18 -3.50 13.11
N ASP A 263 21.04 -3.93 13.60
CA ASP A 263 20.02 -4.60 12.83
C ASP A 263 19.46 -3.65 11.75
N ALA A 264 19.10 -2.41 12.14
CA ALA A 264 18.65 -1.39 11.20
C ALA A 264 19.67 -1.09 10.09
N LEU A 265 20.96 -1.05 10.40
CA LEU A 265 22.02 -0.84 9.43
C LEU A 265 22.28 -2.06 8.54
N ALA A 266 21.93 -3.26 9.00
CA ALA A 266 22.11 -4.50 8.27
C ALA A 266 21.04 -4.68 7.15
N TYR A 267 19.82 -4.16 7.30
CA TYR A 267 18.71 -4.40 6.37
C TYR A 267 19.07 -4.30 4.87
N PRO A 268 19.75 -3.26 4.36
CA PRO A 268 20.12 -3.21 2.95
C PRO A 268 21.03 -4.36 2.50
N PHE A 269 21.83 -4.91 3.42
CA PHE A 269 22.75 -6.02 3.15
C PHE A 269 22.05 -7.37 3.33
N ASP A 270 21.09 -7.47 4.25
CA ASP A 270 20.21 -8.63 4.42
C ASP A 270 19.39 -8.86 3.15
N TRP A 271 18.80 -7.80 2.57
CA TRP A 271 18.08 -7.90 1.30
C TRP A 271 18.98 -8.35 0.14
N LEU A 272 20.25 -7.92 0.15
CA LEU A 272 21.23 -8.36 -0.86
C LEU A 272 21.44 -9.88 -0.83
N ILE A 273 21.50 -10.49 0.34
CA ILE A 273 21.74 -11.93 0.51
C ILE A 273 20.48 -12.78 0.58
N GLY A 274 19.29 -12.15 0.54
CA GLY A 274 17.99 -12.84 0.55
C GLY A 274 17.40 -13.08 1.93
N HIS A 275 17.98 -12.48 2.98
CA HIS A 275 17.27 -12.30 4.23
C HIS A 275 16.19 -11.24 4.04
N HIS A 276 15.01 -11.44 4.60
CA HIS A 276 13.86 -10.57 4.38
C HIS A 276 13.19 -10.10 5.68
N PRO A 277 13.93 -9.42 6.59
CA PRO A 277 13.41 -9.00 7.88
C PRO A 277 12.23 -8.02 7.79
N SER A 278 12.03 -7.42 6.62
CA SER A 278 11.01 -6.40 6.33
C SER A 278 9.84 -6.90 5.48
N SER A 279 9.71 -8.21 5.26
CA SER A 279 8.65 -8.80 4.41
C SER A 279 8.23 -10.17 4.92
N GLU A 280 6.94 -10.50 4.77
CA GLU A 280 6.39 -11.83 5.03
C GLU A 280 6.94 -12.89 4.08
N TRP A 281 7.28 -12.48 2.85
CA TRP A 281 7.71 -13.37 1.79
C TRP A 281 9.15 -13.12 1.36
N PRO A 282 9.89 -14.13 0.94
CA PRO A 282 11.26 -13.99 0.48
C PRO A 282 11.38 -13.08 -0.74
N PHE A 283 12.42 -12.25 -0.75
CA PHE A 283 12.83 -11.43 -1.88
C PHE A 283 14.33 -11.17 -1.85
N ARG A 284 14.92 -10.66 -2.94
CA ARG A 284 16.29 -10.15 -2.99
C ARG A 284 16.33 -8.79 -3.65
N ASP A 285 16.95 -7.83 -2.98
CA ASP A 285 17.15 -6.48 -3.52
C ASP A 285 18.57 -5.96 -3.27
N PRO A 286 19.45 -5.96 -4.28
CA PRO A 286 20.81 -5.47 -4.13
C PRO A 286 20.94 -3.94 -4.15
N ARG A 287 19.91 -3.20 -4.58
CA ARG A 287 20.02 -1.78 -4.95
C ARG A 287 20.36 -0.87 -3.79
N PHE A 288 19.77 -1.08 -2.61
CA PHE A 288 20.06 -0.26 -1.44
C PHE A 288 21.51 -0.42 -0.97
N ALA A 289 22.03 -1.65 -0.94
CA ALA A 289 23.43 -1.92 -0.63
C ALA A 289 24.37 -1.28 -1.70
N VAL A 290 24.02 -1.39 -2.98
CA VAL A 290 24.78 -0.77 -4.08
C VAL A 290 24.79 0.76 -3.96
N VAL A 291 23.65 1.41 -3.60
CA VAL A 291 23.61 2.85 -3.34
C VAL A 291 24.55 3.23 -2.20
N ILE A 292 24.57 2.49 -1.09
CA ILE A 292 25.47 2.73 0.05
C ILE A 292 26.93 2.64 -0.40
N VAL A 293 27.31 1.54 -1.04
CA VAL A 293 28.69 1.30 -1.50
C VAL A 293 29.15 2.39 -2.46
N LEU A 294 28.34 2.72 -3.46
CA LEU A 294 28.67 3.76 -4.44
C LEU A 294 28.72 5.16 -3.81
N LEU A 295 27.86 5.46 -2.85
CA LEU A 295 27.90 6.72 -2.12
C LEU A 295 29.21 6.86 -1.33
N LEU A 296 29.56 5.84 -0.53
CA LEU A 296 30.79 5.83 0.25
C LEU A 296 32.03 5.93 -0.66
N ALA A 297 32.07 5.18 -1.76
CA ALA A 297 33.14 5.25 -2.74
C ALA A 297 33.25 6.66 -3.37
N THR A 298 32.11 7.27 -3.74
CA THR A 298 32.08 8.62 -4.34
C THR A 298 32.59 9.67 -3.37
N LEU A 299 32.16 9.61 -2.12
CA LEU A 299 32.61 10.53 -1.07
C LEU A 299 34.09 10.30 -0.73
N GLY A 300 34.53 9.05 -0.62
CA GLY A 300 35.93 8.70 -0.34
C GLY A 300 36.89 9.19 -1.44
N VAL A 301 36.56 8.95 -2.70
CA VAL A 301 37.36 9.46 -3.83
C VAL A 301 37.33 10.99 -3.89
N GLY A 302 36.17 11.61 -3.64
CA GLY A 302 36.05 13.06 -3.55
C GLY A 302 36.97 13.66 -2.48
N ALA A 303 37.00 13.07 -1.29
CA ALA A 303 37.85 13.48 -0.18
C ALA A 303 39.33 13.30 -0.51
N LEU A 304 39.75 12.13 -1.03
CA LEU A 304 41.13 11.86 -1.43
C LEU A 304 41.63 12.81 -2.52
N ARG A 305 40.78 13.15 -3.48
CA ARG A 305 41.09 14.06 -4.57
C ARG A 305 40.83 15.54 -4.25
N ARG A 306 40.28 15.84 -3.08
CA ARG A 306 39.89 17.19 -2.65
C ARG A 306 38.97 17.90 -3.65
N VAL A 307 38.01 17.16 -4.22
CA VAL A 307 37.00 17.68 -5.15
C VAL A 307 35.60 17.50 -4.59
N GLU A 308 34.71 18.46 -4.88
CA GLU A 308 33.30 18.30 -4.56
C GLU A 308 32.67 17.28 -5.52
N ALA A 309 32.45 16.06 -5.02
CA ALA A 309 31.99 14.94 -5.82
C ALA A 309 30.48 15.01 -6.13
N LEU A 310 29.66 15.66 -5.28
CA LEU A 310 28.21 15.72 -5.37
C LEU A 310 27.71 17.14 -5.58
N ARG A 311 26.82 17.33 -6.54
CA ARG A 311 26.13 18.60 -6.79
C ARG A 311 24.98 18.79 -5.80
N ARG A 312 24.45 20.00 -5.68
CA ARG A 312 23.35 20.31 -4.76
C ARG A 312 22.13 19.40 -4.96
N ARG A 313 21.69 19.17 -6.20
CA ARG A 313 20.55 18.28 -6.50
C ARG A 313 20.82 16.83 -6.10
N ASP A 314 22.06 16.36 -6.25
CA ASP A 314 22.47 15.03 -5.84
C ASP A 314 22.32 14.89 -4.32
N LYS A 315 22.83 15.89 -3.57
CA LYS A 315 22.70 15.97 -2.11
C LYS A 315 21.22 16.07 -1.68
N GLN A 316 20.40 16.82 -2.41
CA GLN A 316 18.97 16.98 -2.14
C GLN A 316 18.22 15.65 -2.30
N LEU A 317 18.47 14.92 -3.38
CA LEU A 317 17.86 13.58 -3.56
C LEU A 317 18.36 12.58 -2.52
N LEU A 318 19.65 12.58 -2.19
CA LEU A 318 20.20 11.72 -1.14
C LEU A 318 19.61 12.04 0.23
N LEU A 319 19.45 13.33 0.57
CA LEU A 319 18.83 13.74 1.83
C LEU A 319 17.37 13.31 1.89
N PHE A 320 16.61 13.50 0.81
CA PHE A 320 15.24 12.98 0.70
C PHE A 320 15.21 11.46 0.89
N PHE A 321 16.05 10.72 0.16
CA PHE A 321 16.09 9.26 0.15
C PHE A 321 16.36 8.71 1.55
N TRP A 322 17.45 9.13 2.19
CA TRP A 322 17.86 8.60 3.49
C TRP A 322 16.98 9.09 4.64
N THR A 323 16.45 10.32 4.57
CA THR A 323 15.47 10.79 5.57
C THR A 323 14.17 9.99 5.50
N SER A 324 13.64 9.77 4.28
CA SER A 324 12.45 8.96 4.09
C SER A 324 12.66 7.51 4.49
N TYR A 325 13.83 6.94 4.18
CA TYR A 325 14.23 5.60 4.62
C TYR A 325 14.29 5.50 6.16
N GLY A 326 14.92 6.45 6.83
CA GLY A 326 14.98 6.48 8.30
C GLY A 326 13.61 6.61 8.94
N LEU A 327 12.74 7.47 8.41
CA LEU A 327 11.36 7.61 8.90
C LEU A 327 10.54 6.32 8.67
N TRP A 328 10.71 5.67 7.52
CA TRP A 328 10.08 4.37 7.24
C TRP A 328 10.57 3.30 8.23
N MET A 329 11.88 3.25 8.51
CA MET A 329 12.48 2.32 9.45
C MET A 329 11.91 2.48 10.86
N LEU A 330 11.69 3.72 11.30
CA LEU A 330 11.14 4.03 12.62
C LEU A 330 9.63 3.80 12.72
N ALA A 331 8.91 3.86 11.60
CA ALA A 331 7.46 3.84 11.64
C ALA A 331 6.85 2.47 11.28
N PHE A 332 7.45 1.72 10.35
CA PHE A 332 6.79 0.55 9.76
C PHE A 332 7.73 -0.62 9.48
N SER A 333 8.88 -0.38 8.87
CA SER A 333 9.84 -1.36 8.35
C SER A 333 9.25 -2.41 7.40
N ILE A 334 8.09 -2.15 6.77
CA ILE A 334 7.43 -3.04 5.82
C ILE A 334 7.93 -2.72 4.41
N GLN A 335 8.53 -3.71 3.72
CA GLN A 335 9.29 -3.51 2.48
C GLN A 335 8.49 -2.87 1.35
N ARG A 336 7.24 -3.30 1.12
CA ARG A 336 6.42 -2.75 0.04
C ARG A 336 6.19 -1.24 0.14
N TYR A 337 6.21 -0.68 1.35
CA TYR A 337 6.08 0.77 1.54
C TYR A 337 7.30 1.54 1.05
N LEU A 338 8.42 0.86 0.71
CA LEU A 338 9.62 1.47 0.13
C LEU A 338 9.59 1.53 -1.41
N ILE A 339 8.54 1.14 -2.11
CA ILE A 339 8.48 1.18 -3.58
C ILE A 339 8.94 2.52 -4.18
N PRO A 340 8.59 3.71 -3.65
CA PRO A 340 9.12 4.96 -4.17
C PRO A 340 10.65 5.08 -4.06
N LEU A 341 11.26 4.61 -2.96
CA LEU A 341 12.72 4.60 -2.81
C LEU A 341 13.37 3.48 -3.63
N GLU A 342 12.70 2.36 -3.74
CA GLU A 342 13.10 1.27 -4.61
C GLU A 342 13.25 1.75 -6.05
N LEU A 343 12.29 2.48 -6.57
CA LEU A 343 12.32 3.10 -7.89
C LEU A 343 13.41 4.18 -7.99
N LEU A 344 13.57 5.03 -6.97
CA LEU A 344 14.56 6.12 -6.96
C LEU A 344 16.00 5.63 -6.72
N SER A 345 16.19 4.42 -6.18
CA SER A 345 17.52 3.81 -6.08
C SER A 345 18.20 3.68 -7.45
N ALA A 346 17.43 3.41 -8.49
CA ALA A 346 17.92 3.24 -9.84
C ALA A 346 18.61 4.49 -10.44
N PRO A 347 17.96 5.67 -10.50
CA PRO A 347 18.65 6.88 -10.94
C PRO A 347 19.77 7.29 -9.99
N LEU A 348 19.71 6.97 -8.68
CA LEU A 348 20.82 7.20 -7.74
C LEU A 348 22.05 6.35 -8.07
N ILE A 349 21.88 5.06 -8.36
CA ILE A 349 22.99 4.15 -8.74
C ILE A 349 23.71 4.71 -9.96
N VAL A 350 22.99 5.03 -11.02
CA VAL A 350 23.58 5.55 -12.26
C VAL A 350 24.23 6.92 -12.05
N LEU A 351 23.60 7.77 -11.24
CA LEU A 351 24.16 9.06 -10.83
C LEU A 351 25.49 8.89 -10.09
N LEU A 352 25.51 8.06 -9.05
CA LEU A 352 26.70 7.84 -8.21
C LEU A 352 27.84 7.20 -9.00
N LEU A 353 27.57 6.25 -9.90
CA LEU A 353 28.57 5.74 -10.85
C LEU A 353 29.18 6.87 -11.69
N THR A 354 28.34 7.76 -12.22
CA THR A 354 28.80 8.91 -13.01
C THR A 354 29.65 9.86 -12.17
N ARG A 355 29.23 10.17 -10.93
CA ARG A 355 29.95 11.06 -10.01
C ARG A 355 31.27 10.46 -9.53
N LEU A 356 31.29 9.16 -9.22
CA LEU A 356 32.50 8.43 -8.84
C LEU A 356 33.58 8.53 -9.92
N MET A 357 33.20 8.29 -11.17
CA MET A 357 34.16 8.36 -12.29
C MET A 357 34.63 9.79 -12.54
N GLN A 358 33.76 10.79 -12.44
CA GLN A 358 34.13 12.21 -12.55
C GLN A 358 35.10 12.63 -11.43
N ALA A 359 34.82 12.23 -10.19
CA ALA A 359 35.71 12.48 -9.05
C ALA A 359 37.05 11.78 -9.20
N GLY A 360 37.07 10.60 -9.81
CA GLY A 360 38.27 9.84 -10.15
C GLY A 360 39.15 10.46 -11.26
N GLY A 361 38.72 11.59 -11.86
CA GLY A 361 39.49 12.31 -12.89
C GLY A 361 39.22 11.83 -14.33
N LEU A 362 38.26 10.93 -14.51
CA LEU A 362 37.82 10.52 -15.83
C LEU A 362 36.89 11.58 -16.44
N ARG A 363 37.40 12.38 -17.37
CA ARG A 363 36.60 13.40 -18.06
C ARG A 363 35.75 12.78 -19.16
N GLU A 364 34.47 13.11 -19.22
CA GLU A 364 33.48 12.58 -20.20
C GLU A 364 33.87 12.78 -21.67
N ARG A 365 34.80 13.71 -21.95
CA ARG A 365 35.31 13.99 -23.31
C ARG A 365 36.35 13.00 -23.82
N MET A 366 36.90 12.14 -22.98
CA MET A 366 37.82 11.09 -23.40
C MET A 366 37.02 9.84 -23.80
N THR A 367 37.25 9.32 -24.99
CA THR A 367 36.57 8.12 -25.50
C THR A 367 36.74 6.89 -24.59
N ALA A 368 37.88 6.74 -23.94
CA ALA A 368 38.14 5.69 -22.97
C ALA A 368 37.31 5.83 -21.70
N ALA A 369 37.15 7.05 -21.16
CA ALA A 369 36.32 7.34 -19.98
C ALA A 369 34.85 7.06 -20.26
N SER A 370 34.36 7.46 -21.43
CA SER A 370 32.97 7.18 -21.85
C SER A 370 32.71 5.68 -21.97
N ARG A 371 33.64 4.91 -22.53
CA ARG A 371 33.54 3.44 -22.64
C ARG A 371 33.56 2.77 -21.26
N ALA A 372 34.42 3.23 -20.34
CA ALA A 372 34.49 2.69 -18.98
C ALA A 372 33.19 2.92 -18.21
N LEU A 373 32.59 4.14 -18.31
CA LEU A 373 31.29 4.44 -17.69
C LEU A 373 30.18 3.57 -18.29
N GLN A 374 30.16 3.40 -19.62
CA GLN A 374 29.19 2.54 -20.29
C GLN A 374 29.33 1.10 -19.83
N ALA A 375 30.55 0.56 -19.78
CA ALA A 375 30.82 -0.80 -19.32
C ALA A 375 30.39 -0.98 -17.85
N ALA A 376 30.77 -0.05 -16.96
CA ALA A 376 30.40 -0.09 -15.55
C ALA A 376 28.86 -0.03 -15.39
N THR A 377 28.17 0.83 -16.15
CA THR A 377 26.71 0.94 -16.14
C THR A 377 26.05 -0.38 -16.58
N ILE A 378 26.54 -0.98 -17.69
CA ILE A 378 26.01 -2.26 -18.19
C ILE A 378 26.21 -3.37 -17.17
N VAL A 379 27.43 -3.53 -16.65
CA VAL A 379 27.79 -4.58 -15.69
C VAL A 379 26.94 -4.44 -14.41
N THR A 380 26.82 -3.22 -13.87
CA THR A 380 26.00 -2.97 -12.67
C THR A 380 24.53 -3.26 -12.94
N THR A 381 24.00 -2.85 -14.11
CA THR A 381 22.61 -3.13 -14.48
C THR A 381 22.35 -4.63 -14.57
N LEU A 382 23.21 -5.36 -15.28
CA LEU A 382 23.09 -6.82 -15.42
C LEU A 382 23.20 -7.53 -14.07
N ALA A 383 24.15 -7.12 -13.23
CA ALA A 383 24.32 -7.69 -11.90
C ALA A 383 23.04 -7.49 -11.04
N ILE A 384 22.45 -6.29 -11.05
CA ILE A 384 21.23 -6.00 -10.31
C ILE A 384 20.05 -6.82 -10.86
N VAL A 385 19.85 -6.84 -12.18
CA VAL A 385 18.75 -7.58 -12.82
C VAL A 385 18.83 -9.08 -12.52
N LEU A 386 20.03 -9.66 -12.65
CA LEU A 386 20.22 -11.11 -12.43
C LEU A 386 20.13 -11.50 -10.95
N TRP A 387 20.41 -10.57 -10.04
CA TRP A 387 20.39 -10.85 -8.59
C TRP A 387 19.06 -10.52 -7.92
N SER A 388 18.27 -9.61 -8.48
CA SER A 388 16.96 -9.24 -7.95
C SER A 388 15.96 -10.39 -8.06
N GLN A 389 15.24 -10.65 -7.00
CA GLN A 389 14.21 -11.68 -6.95
C GLN A 389 12.91 -11.08 -6.40
N PRO A 390 11.85 -10.97 -7.21
CA PRO A 390 10.56 -10.48 -6.74
C PRO A 390 9.93 -11.46 -5.77
N THR A 391 9.06 -10.94 -4.91
CA THR A 391 8.21 -11.75 -4.05
C THR A 391 6.95 -12.21 -4.80
N ASP A 392 6.34 -13.29 -4.32
CA ASP A 392 5.04 -13.75 -4.81
C ASP A 392 3.94 -13.37 -3.81
N TRP A 393 3.02 -12.51 -4.25
CA TRP A 393 1.85 -12.08 -3.49
C TRP A 393 0.60 -12.89 -3.84
N MET A 394 0.71 -14.21 -4.04
CA MET A 394 -0.41 -15.08 -4.36
C MET A 394 -1.04 -14.71 -5.71
N ARG A 395 -0.25 -14.77 -6.77
CA ARG A 395 -0.78 -14.66 -8.12
C ARG A 395 -1.21 -16.03 -8.64
N ARG A 396 -2.26 -16.03 -9.46
CA ARG A 396 -2.71 -17.22 -10.18
C ARG A 396 -2.80 -16.95 -11.69
N PRO A 397 -2.84 -17.97 -12.54
CA PRO A 397 -3.17 -17.80 -13.95
C PRO A 397 -4.48 -17.04 -14.11
N TRP A 398 -4.57 -16.22 -15.16
CA TRP A 398 -5.81 -15.51 -15.48
C TRP A 398 -6.95 -16.50 -15.68
N SER A 399 -8.07 -16.25 -15.05
CA SER A 399 -9.29 -17.04 -15.10
C SER A 399 -10.50 -16.13 -15.27
N ASP A 400 -11.66 -16.72 -15.47
CA ASP A 400 -12.90 -15.96 -15.45
C ASP A 400 -13.06 -15.17 -14.14
N PRO A 401 -13.70 -13.99 -14.18
CA PRO A 401 -13.93 -13.19 -13.00
C PRO A 401 -14.58 -14.02 -11.88
N TYR A 402 -14.05 -13.90 -10.67
CA TYR A 402 -14.61 -14.58 -9.51
C TYR A 402 -16.04 -14.11 -9.28
N ARG A 403 -17.00 -14.97 -9.59
CA ARG A 403 -18.44 -14.77 -9.41
C ARG A 403 -19.05 -16.08 -8.91
N PRO A 404 -18.98 -16.37 -7.60
CA PRO A 404 -19.51 -17.61 -7.06
C PRO A 404 -21.02 -17.64 -7.23
N GLN A 405 -21.55 -18.80 -7.57
CA GLN A 405 -22.99 -19.03 -7.55
C GLN A 405 -23.44 -19.20 -6.10
N LEU A 406 -24.30 -18.28 -5.64
CA LEU A 406 -24.90 -18.38 -4.33
C LEU A 406 -26.06 -19.39 -4.38
N ALA A 407 -26.13 -20.28 -3.37
CA ALA A 407 -27.26 -21.20 -3.18
C ALA A 407 -28.57 -20.42 -3.06
N ALA A 408 -29.69 -21.02 -3.42
CA ALA A 408 -31.02 -20.37 -3.38
C ALA A 408 -31.33 -19.76 -2.01
N ALA A 409 -30.91 -20.40 -0.92
CA ALA A 409 -31.09 -19.92 0.44
C ALA A 409 -30.34 -18.61 0.75
N LEU A 410 -29.31 -18.26 -0.03
CA LEU A 410 -28.47 -17.08 0.13
C LEU A 410 -28.82 -15.94 -0.86
N GLN A 411 -29.85 -16.10 -1.70
CA GLN A 411 -30.21 -15.12 -2.74
C GLN A 411 -31.10 -13.98 -2.22
N ALA A 412 -31.66 -14.09 -1.01
CA ALA A 412 -32.42 -13.02 -0.39
C ALA A 412 -31.49 -12.10 0.44
N PRO A 413 -31.81 -10.77 0.56
CA PRO A 413 -31.09 -9.87 1.44
C PRO A 413 -31.02 -10.41 2.87
N ALA A 414 -29.82 -10.51 3.44
CA ALA A 414 -29.55 -11.10 4.74
C ALA A 414 -28.46 -10.35 5.51
N THR A 415 -28.36 -10.64 6.82
CA THR A 415 -27.26 -10.14 7.65
C THR A 415 -26.18 -11.22 7.76
N PHE A 416 -24.97 -10.92 7.28
CA PHE A 416 -23.84 -11.82 7.29
C PHE A 416 -22.83 -11.44 8.36
N LEU A 417 -22.56 -12.36 9.29
CA LEU A 417 -21.56 -12.21 10.34
C LEU A 417 -20.27 -12.90 9.90
N LEU A 418 -19.23 -12.10 9.64
CA LEU A 418 -17.92 -12.60 9.20
C LEU A 418 -17.13 -13.03 10.45
N LEU A 419 -16.86 -14.33 10.56
CA LEU A 419 -16.22 -14.93 11.74
C LEU A 419 -14.74 -15.22 11.53
N GLN A 420 -14.19 -14.83 10.38
CA GLN A 420 -12.83 -15.08 9.99
C GLN A 420 -12.34 -14.01 9.00
N LYS A 421 -11.04 -13.90 8.79
CA LYS A 421 -10.40 -13.03 7.78
C LYS A 421 -9.50 -13.91 6.89
N PRO A 422 -9.32 -13.57 5.61
CA PRO A 422 -9.88 -12.46 4.84
C PRO A 422 -11.19 -12.83 4.13
N LEU A 423 -12.30 -12.16 4.41
CA LEU A 423 -13.62 -12.42 3.81
C LEU A 423 -14.30 -11.16 3.23
N GLY A 424 -13.62 -10.01 3.23
CA GLY A 424 -14.21 -8.76 2.76
C GLY A 424 -14.61 -8.79 1.28
N TYR A 425 -13.88 -9.54 0.44
CA TYR A 425 -14.12 -9.66 -1.01
C TYR A 425 -15.44 -10.33 -1.38
N ILE A 426 -16.08 -11.06 -0.44
CA ILE A 426 -17.38 -11.68 -0.68
C ILE A 426 -18.52 -10.66 -0.59
N VAL A 427 -18.32 -9.57 0.17
CA VAL A 427 -19.38 -8.60 0.48
C VAL A 427 -19.98 -7.94 -0.77
N PRO A 428 -19.19 -7.53 -1.79
CA PRO A 428 -19.73 -7.01 -3.05
C PRO A 428 -20.59 -7.98 -3.84
N LEU A 429 -20.50 -9.27 -3.53
CA LEU A 429 -21.18 -10.37 -4.26
C LEU A 429 -22.44 -10.87 -3.53
N LEU A 430 -22.68 -10.39 -2.32
CA LEU A 430 -23.88 -10.70 -1.55
C LEU A 430 -25.12 -9.99 -2.14
N PRO A 431 -26.34 -10.52 -1.93
CA PRO A 431 -27.56 -9.91 -2.42
C PRO A 431 -27.70 -8.45 -2.02
N GLU A 432 -28.18 -7.62 -2.93
CA GLU A 432 -28.42 -6.21 -2.68
C GLU A 432 -29.30 -6.01 -1.44
N GLY A 433 -28.99 -5.02 -0.61
CA GLY A 433 -29.67 -4.78 0.67
C GLY A 433 -29.14 -5.63 1.83
N SER A 434 -28.24 -6.59 1.60
CA SER A 434 -27.58 -7.34 2.68
C SER A 434 -26.67 -6.46 3.52
N ARG A 435 -26.31 -6.92 4.73
CA ARG A 435 -25.38 -6.27 5.67
C ARG A 435 -24.26 -7.23 6.03
N ALA A 436 -23.05 -6.72 6.20
CA ALA A 436 -21.88 -7.51 6.56
C ALA A 436 -21.22 -6.97 7.84
N TYR A 437 -21.03 -7.80 8.85
CA TYR A 437 -20.48 -7.43 10.14
C TYR A 437 -19.30 -8.33 10.51
N GLN A 438 -18.10 -7.76 10.64
CA GLN A 438 -16.90 -8.49 11.04
C GLN A 438 -16.84 -8.62 12.57
N LEU A 439 -16.78 -9.85 13.07
CA LEU A 439 -16.70 -10.14 14.49
C LEU A 439 -15.34 -10.72 14.93
N SER A 440 -14.47 -11.10 13.98
CA SER A 440 -13.24 -11.84 14.29
C SER A 440 -11.98 -10.96 14.43
N ASP A 441 -12.10 -9.63 14.26
CA ASP A 441 -10.90 -8.79 14.33
C ASP A 441 -10.35 -8.72 15.76
N LEU A 442 -9.14 -9.24 15.96
CA LEU A 442 -8.44 -9.24 17.24
C LEU A 442 -7.70 -7.91 17.50
N VAL A 443 -7.37 -7.18 16.44
CA VAL A 443 -6.63 -5.91 16.52
C VAL A 443 -7.57 -4.77 16.89
N LEU A 444 -8.79 -4.80 16.35
CA LEU A 444 -9.86 -3.85 16.66
C LEU A 444 -11.09 -4.60 17.18
N PRO A 445 -11.11 -5.04 18.44
CA PRO A 445 -12.28 -5.67 19.03
C PRO A 445 -13.43 -4.68 19.13
N ILE A 446 -14.65 -5.15 18.85
CA ILE A 446 -15.85 -4.33 18.99
C ILE A 446 -16.08 -3.99 20.47
N VAL A 447 -16.14 -2.70 20.77
CA VAL A 447 -16.37 -2.21 22.13
C VAL A 447 -17.86 -2.34 22.49
N PRO A 448 -18.24 -3.08 23.54
CA PRO A 448 -19.63 -3.22 23.97
C PRO A 448 -20.28 -1.85 24.24
N GLY A 449 -21.45 -1.61 23.65
CA GLY A 449 -22.15 -0.32 23.75
C GLY A 449 -21.54 0.81 22.90
N GLY A 450 -20.44 0.57 22.20
CA GLY A 450 -19.83 1.50 21.26
C GLY A 450 -20.64 1.67 19.96
N VAL A 451 -20.17 2.55 19.06
CA VAL A 451 -20.84 2.86 17.78
C VAL A 451 -21.01 1.60 16.93
N LEU A 452 -19.95 0.79 16.81
CA LEU A 452 -19.97 -0.44 15.99
C LEU A 452 -20.90 -1.49 16.60
N ASP A 453 -20.85 -1.70 17.92
CA ASP A 453 -21.73 -2.64 18.63
C ASP A 453 -23.22 -2.23 18.51
N ARG A 454 -23.53 -0.95 18.71
CA ARG A 454 -24.90 -0.45 18.54
C ARG A 454 -25.40 -0.65 17.11
N ARG A 455 -24.54 -0.45 16.10
CA ARG A 455 -24.89 -0.67 14.68
C ARG A 455 -25.21 -2.14 14.41
N ILE A 456 -24.41 -3.08 14.93
CA ILE A 456 -24.67 -4.52 14.80
C ILE A 456 -25.99 -4.88 15.48
N ARG A 457 -26.20 -4.48 16.74
CA ARG A 457 -27.44 -4.78 17.50
C ARG A 457 -28.67 -4.20 16.83
N ALA A 458 -28.60 -2.95 16.35
CA ALA A 458 -29.68 -2.33 15.60
C ALA A 458 -29.98 -3.11 14.30
N GLY A 459 -28.96 -3.54 13.58
CA GLY A 459 -29.15 -4.35 12.37
C GLY A 459 -29.76 -5.72 12.66
N LEU A 460 -29.36 -6.38 13.74
CA LEU A 460 -29.92 -7.69 14.14
C LEU A 460 -31.34 -7.57 14.70
N ALA A 461 -31.67 -6.46 15.35
CA ALA A 461 -33.04 -6.18 15.83
C ALA A 461 -34.06 -5.99 14.69
N HIS A 462 -33.60 -5.67 13.48
CA HIS A 462 -34.41 -5.53 12.28
C HIS A 462 -34.01 -6.58 11.24
N PRO A 463 -34.44 -7.83 11.38
CA PRO A 463 -34.04 -8.94 10.53
C PRO A 463 -34.45 -8.70 9.07
N LEU A 464 -33.56 -9.08 8.18
CA LEU A 464 -33.80 -9.08 6.73
C LEU A 464 -34.49 -10.37 6.29
N PRO A 465 -35.15 -10.39 5.12
CA PRO A 465 -35.91 -11.56 4.64
C PRO A 465 -35.10 -12.87 4.60
N GLY A 466 -33.79 -12.80 4.25
CA GLY A 466 -32.89 -13.94 4.22
C GLY A 466 -32.38 -14.38 5.61
N GLY A 467 -32.73 -13.66 6.70
CA GLY A 467 -32.27 -13.97 8.05
C GLY A 467 -30.84 -13.55 8.34
N ALA A 468 -30.18 -14.29 9.24
CA ALA A 468 -28.80 -14.08 9.63
C ALA A 468 -27.95 -15.32 9.34
N TRP A 469 -26.71 -15.11 8.88
CA TRP A 469 -25.77 -16.14 8.49
C TRP A 469 -24.38 -15.88 9.04
N ALA A 470 -23.69 -16.93 9.49
CA ALA A 470 -22.26 -16.89 9.80
C ALA A 470 -21.44 -17.28 8.56
N LEU A 471 -20.40 -16.50 8.25
CA LEU A 471 -19.46 -16.81 7.17
C LEU A 471 -18.05 -17.09 7.74
N TYR A 472 -17.47 -18.21 7.35
CA TYR A 472 -16.11 -18.61 7.70
C TYR A 472 -15.59 -19.64 6.69
N PHE A 473 -14.26 -19.91 6.65
CA PHE A 473 -13.69 -20.89 5.74
C PHE A 473 -14.06 -22.32 6.17
N ALA A 474 -14.42 -23.16 5.22
CA ALA A 474 -14.73 -24.58 5.44
C ALA A 474 -13.51 -25.35 5.99
N GLU A 475 -12.32 -25.00 5.49
CA GLU A 475 -11.05 -25.52 5.98
C GLU A 475 -10.24 -24.35 6.54
N SER A 476 -10.19 -24.24 7.85
CA SER A 476 -9.54 -23.15 8.54
C SER A 476 -8.13 -23.52 9.00
N PRO A 477 -7.11 -22.68 8.75
CA PRO A 477 -5.79 -22.84 9.33
C PRO A 477 -5.86 -22.82 10.86
N ALA A 478 -4.99 -23.58 11.51
CA ALA A 478 -4.98 -23.70 12.99
C ALA A 478 -4.70 -22.36 13.70
N ASP A 479 -3.96 -21.46 13.06
CA ASP A 479 -3.63 -20.13 13.56
C ASP A 479 -4.71 -19.07 13.28
N ASN A 480 -5.74 -19.42 12.51
CA ASN A 480 -6.86 -18.53 12.17
C ASN A 480 -8.20 -19.28 12.21
N PRO A 481 -8.63 -19.80 13.38
CA PRO A 481 -9.91 -20.48 13.52
C PRO A 481 -11.08 -19.52 13.47
N PRO A 482 -12.28 -19.97 13.03
CA PRO A 482 -13.47 -19.16 13.04
C PRO A 482 -13.88 -18.78 14.47
N ARG A 483 -14.24 -17.52 14.68
CA ARG A 483 -14.59 -16.99 15.99
C ARG A 483 -16.07 -17.20 16.31
N LEU A 484 -16.50 -18.47 16.37
CA LEU A 484 -17.87 -18.85 16.73
C LEU A 484 -18.28 -18.38 18.14
N ASP A 485 -17.29 -18.25 19.04
CA ASP A 485 -17.47 -17.71 20.40
C ASP A 485 -18.11 -16.30 20.40
N ARG A 486 -17.90 -15.51 19.34
CA ARG A 486 -18.40 -14.14 19.22
C ARG A 486 -19.91 -14.06 18.99
N LEU A 487 -20.52 -15.11 18.47
CA LEU A 487 -21.97 -15.16 18.23
C LEU A 487 -22.78 -15.03 19.53
N ALA A 488 -22.32 -15.65 20.60
CA ALA A 488 -22.99 -15.62 21.91
C ALA A 488 -23.13 -14.19 22.46
N GLY A 489 -22.19 -13.28 22.15
CA GLY A 489 -22.26 -11.86 22.53
C GLY A 489 -23.43 -11.10 21.90
N TYR A 490 -24.06 -11.68 20.87
CA TYR A 490 -25.25 -11.17 20.18
C TYR A 490 -26.47 -12.07 20.34
N ASP A 491 -26.49 -12.94 21.35
CA ASP A 491 -27.54 -13.91 21.60
C ASP A 491 -27.84 -14.83 20.40
N LEU A 492 -26.79 -15.17 19.61
CA LEU A 492 -26.90 -16.00 18.39
C LEU A 492 -26.08 -17.28 18.53
N LYS A 493 -26.55 -18.31 17.82
CA LYS A 493 -25.82 -19.58 17.58
C LYS A 493 -26.13 -20.12 16.19
N ILE A 494 -25.32 -21.03 15.67
CA ILE A 494 -25.61 -21.75 14.45
C ILE A 494 -26.90 -22.58 14.67
N ASP A 495 -27.80 -22.54 13.70
CA ASP A 495 -29.03 -23.34 13.69
C ASP A 495 -28.72 -24.79 13.28
N PRO A 496 -28.79 -25.76 14.20
CA PRO A 496 -28.46 -27.15 13.89
C PRO A 496 -29.56 -27.86 13.05
N SER A 497 -30.74 -27.25 12.92
CA SER A 497 -31.86 -27.81 12.14
C SER A 497 -31.74 -27.52 10.64
N ARG A 498 -30.88 -26.59 10.24
CA ARG A 498 -30.66 -26.16 8.86
C ARG A 498 -29.24 -26.47 8.43
N ARG A 499 -29.05 -26.80 7.16
CA ARG A 499 -27.72 -27.06 6.60
C ARG A 499 -26.99 -25.75 6.33
N CYS A 500 -25.65 -25.78 6.51
CA CYS A 500 -24.78 -24.74 5.99
C CYS A 500 -24.69 -24.86 4.47
N GLU A 501 -24.62 -23.74 3.78
CA GLU A 501 -24.39 -23.64 2.35
C GLU A 501 -22.91 -23.40 2.08
N ARG A 502 -22.43 -23.85 0.92
CA ARG A 502 -21.03 -23.59 0.49
C ARG A 502 -20.98 -22.53 -0.59
N ILE A 503 -20.01 -21.64 -0.46
CA ILE A 503 -19.68 -20.63 -1.46
C ILE A 503 -18.24 -20.91 -1.87
N ALA A 504 -17.98 -21.12 -3.17
CA ALA A 504 -16.62 -21.31 -3.68
C ALA A 504 -15.77 -20.09 -3.34
N GLY A 505 -14.61 -20.27 -2.70
CA GLY A 505 -13.72 -19.17 -2.34
C GLY A 505 -12.77 -18.80 -3.47
N ALA A 506 -12.35 -17.53 -3.52
CA ALA A 506 -11.44 -17.03 -4.56
C ALA A 506 -10.04 -17.68 -4.49
N SER A 507 -9.60 -18.08 -3.31
CA SER A 507 -8.32 -18.76 -3.07
C SER A 507 -8.39 -20.29 -3.26
N GLY A 508 -9.55 -20.83 -3.66
CA GLY A 508 -9.78 -22.27 -3.75
C GLY A 508 -10.23 -22.93 -2.43
N ILE A 509 -10.29 -22.18 -1.34
CA ILE A 509 -10.85 -22.64 -0.06
C ILE A 509 -12.30 -22.19 0.00
N ASP A 510 -13.24 -23.14 0.11
CA ASP A 510 -14.66 -22.84 0.20
C ASP A 510 -15.00 -22.05 1.49
N ILE A 511 -16.05 -21.24 1.40
CA ILE A 511 -16.64 -20.51 2.53
C ILE A 511 -17.90 -21.27 2.94
N GLU A 512 -18.03 -21.56 4.23
CA GLU A 512 -19.28 -22.01 4.81
C GLU A 512 -20.14 -20.82 5.21
N ALA A 513 -21.41 -20.85 4.78
CA ALA A 513 -22.47 -19.95 5.20
C ALA A 513 -23.46 -20.76 6.04
N CYS A 514 -23.43 -20.59 7.35
CA CYS A 514 -24.30 -21.30 8.29
C CYS A 514 -25.42 -20.41 8.80
N PRO A 515 -26.68 -20.84 8.74
CA PRO A 515 -27.81 -20.06 9.24
C PRO A 515 -27.73 -19.92 10.76
N LEU A 516 -28.14 -18.75 11.25
CA LEU A 516 -28.11 -18.42 12.66
C LEU A 516 -29.52 -18.39 13.26
N MET A 517 -29.62 -18.75 14.54
CA MET A 517 -30.84 -18.66 15.33
C MET A 517 -30.55 -17.99 16.68
N PRO A 518 -31.54 -17.34 17.29
CA PRO A 518 -31.44 -16.80 18.65
C PRO A 518 -31.15 -17.91 19.67
N ILE A 519 -30.34 -17.60 20.68
CA ILE A 519 -30.19 -18.43 21.88
C ILE A 519 -31.45 -18.21 22.72
N ALA A 520 -32.20 -19.28 23.03
CA ALA A 520 -33.35 -19.19 23.91
C ALA A 520 -32.90 -18.67 25.28
N LYS A 521 -33.42 -17.50 25.67
CA LYS A 521 -33.24 -17.03 27.04
C LYS A 521 -33.99 -17.97 27.98
N THR A 522 -33.25 -18.72 28.80
CA THR A 522 -33.85 -19.47 29.91
C THR A 522 -34.42 -18.45 30.86
N THR A 523 -35.74 -18.24 30.81
CA THR A 523 -36.47 -17.52 31.86
C THR A 523 -36.32 -18.36 33.11
N SER A 524 -35.40 -18.04 34.00
CA SER A 524 -35.43 -18.52 35.37
C SER A 524 -36.58 -17.84 36.06
N THR A 525 -37.75 -18.45 35.96
CA THR A 525 -38.84 -18.22 36.92
C THR A 525 -38.32 -18.74 38.27
N THR A 526 -37.72 -17.86 39.05
CA THR A 526 -37.60 -18.06 40.48
C THR A 526 -39.02 -17.94 41.02
N GLU A 527 -39.70 -19.07 41.15
CA GLU A 527 -40.89 -19.17 42.00
C GLU A 527 -40.42 -18.76 43.40
N LEU A 528 -40.73 -17.54 43.80
CA LEU A 528 -40.74 -17.13 45.20
C LEU A 528 -41.78 -18.03 45.87
N GLY A 529 -41.31 -19.15 46.42
CA GLY A 529 -42.09 -19.99 47.31
C GLY A 529 -42.67 -19.13 48.43
N GLY A 530 -43.98 -18.95 48.41
CA GLY A 530 -44.72 -18.28 49.43
C GLY A 530 -44.51 -18.98 50.77
N VAL A 531 -43.84 -18.31 51.68
CA VAL A 531 -43.85 -18.67 53.11
C VAL A 531 -45.13 -18.08 53.68
N SER A 532 -46.14 -18.93 53.91
CA SER A 532 -47.28 -18.61 54.72
C SER A 532 -46.82 -18.34 56.14
N PRO A 533 -47.28 -17.26 56.78
CA PRO A 533 -47.12 -17.10 58.22
C PRO A 533 -48.08 -18.05 58.97
N SER A 534 -47.59 -18.95 59.79
CA SER A 534 -48.37 -19.68 60.78
C SER A 534 -48.78 -18.72 61.90
N PRO A 535 -49.99 -18.84 62.38
CA PRO A 535 -50.46 -18.10 63.59
C PRO A 535 -49.97 -18.85 64.83
N ASP A 536 -49.24 -18.13 65.71
CA ASP A 536 -49.39 -18.16 67.18
C ASP A 536 -48.53 -17.03 67.77
#